data_5ad94538390b21af877d220709731e44
#
_entry.id   5ad94538390b21af877d220709731e44
#
_cell.length_a   1.000
_cell.length_b   1.000
_cell.length_c   1.000
_cell.angle_alpha   90.00
_cell.angle_beta   90.00
_cell.angle_gamma   90.00
#
_symmetry.space_group_name_H-M   'P 1'
#
loop_
_entity.id
_entity.type
_entity.pdbx_description
1 polymer ?
#
loop_
_entity_poly.entity_id
_entity_poly.type
_entity_poly.pdbx_seq_one_letter_code
_entity_poly.pdbx_strand_id
1 'polypeptide(L)'
;QADILICRSEQNLSKADCRKIALFTNVNEDCVFTLPDVPSIYAIPVMMNKQGLDQQIVEKLKLKCSKPKLNDWKRVTKLESEQKGETKIAMVGKYTELVDSYKSVNEALIHAGIHNKTNVKIEHIDSERFNKGVKNLEADGILIPGGFGNRGVKGMLNVCLLYTSDAADDPAS
;
A
#
# COMPACT_ATOMS: atom_id res chain seq x y z
N GLN A 1 3.70 -31.49 3.50
CA GLN A 1 2.96 -31.09 4.69
C GLN A 1 3.44 -29.71 5.13
N ALA A 2 2.53 -28.80 5.49
CA ALA A 2 2.88 -27.50 6.01
C ALA A 2 3.30 -27.62 7.49
N ASP A 3 4.28 -26.80 7.89
CA ASP A 3 4.72 -26.71 9.29
C ASP A 3 3.96 -25.62 10.06
N ILE A 4 3.53 -24.59 9.38
CA ILE A 4 2.80 -23.44 9.90
C ILE A 4 1.70 -23.06 8.92
N LEU A 5 0.53 -22.70 9.44
CA LEU A 5 -0.60 -22.18 8.66
C LEU A 5 -0.94 -20.77 9.09
N ILE A 6 -1.12 -19.89 8.12
CA ILE A 6 -1.66 -18.54 8.32
C ILE A 6 -3.01 -18.48 7.60
N CYS A 7 -4.07 -18.43 8.38
CA CYS A 7 -5.43 -18.45 7.88
C CYS A 7 -5.95 -17.02 7.69
N ARG A 8 -6.03 -16.57 6.44
CA ARG A 8 -6.63 -15.29 6.12
C ARG A 8 -8.16 -15.39 6.11
N SER A 9 -8.82 -14.45 6.76
CA SER A 9 -10.29 -14.41 6.90
C SER A 9 -10.75 -12.98 7.17
N GLU A 10 -12.02 -12.68 6.95
CA GLU A 10 -12.60 -11.37 7.25
C GLU A 10 -12.56 -11.07 8.76
N GLN A 11 -12.71 -12.10 9.59
CA GLN A 11 -12.72 -11.99 11.04
C GLN A 11 -11.75 -12.99 11.68
N ASN A 12 -11.38 -12.76 12.94
CA ASN A 12 -10.59 -13.70 13.68
C ASN A 12 -11.30 -15.07 13.77
N LEU A 13 -10.56 -16.13 13.47
CA LEU A 13 -11.07 -17.49 13.67
C LEU A 13 -11.22 -17.79 15.17
N SER A 14 -12.24 -18.58 15.49
CA SER A 14 -12.40 -19.09 16.84
C SER A 14 -11.33 -20.15 17.16
N LYS A 15 -11.03 -20.34 18.44
CA LYS A 15 -10.14 -21.43 18.86
C LYS A 15 -10.64 -22.80 18.40
N ALA A 16 -11.96 -22.99 18.33
CA ALA A 16 -12.55 -24.24 17.86
C ALA A 16 -12.27 -24.47 16.36
N ASP A 17 -12.32 -23.42 15.57
CA ASP A 17 -12.01 -23.51 14.14
C ASP A 17 -10.52 -23.73 13.90
N CYS A 18 -9.64 -23.07 14.65
CA CYS A 18 -8.20 -23.32 14.60
C CYS A 18 -7.87 -24.79 14.94
N ARG A 19 -8.52 -25.38 15.95
CA ARG A 19 -8.38 -26.81 16.29
C ARG A 19 -8.82 -27.72 15.15
N LYS A 20 -9.96 -27.43 14.53
CA LYS A 20 -10.42 -28.22 13.37
C LYS A 20 -9.43 -28.13 12.21
N ILE A 21 -8.97 -26.92 11.87
CA ILE A 21 -7.97 -26.73 10.83
C ILE A 21 -6.69 -27.49 11.14
N ALA A 22 -6.17 -27.39 12.36
CA ALA A 22 -5.00 -28.12 12.82
C ALA A 22 -5.15 -29.64 12.64
N LEU A 23 -6.30 -30.18 13.04
CA LEU A 23 -6.61 -31.60 12.92
C LEU A 23 -6.65 -32.06 11.45
N PHE A 24 -7.38 -31.34 10.58
CA PHE A 24 -7.53 -31.74 9.18
C PHE A 24 -6.27 -31.55 8.34
N THR A 25 -5.41 -30.63 8.73
CA THR A 25 -4.15 -30.34 8.02
C THR A 25 -2.95 -31.06 8.63
N ASN A 26 -3.15 -31.78 9.74
CA ASN A 26 -2.09 -32.44 10.51
C ASN A 26 -0.95 -31.47 10.91
N VAL A 27 -1.33 -30.28 11.36
CA VAL A 27 -0.43 -29.24 11.88
C VAL A 27 -0.72 -29.05 13.37
N ASN A 28 0.28 -28.75 14.17
CA ASN A 28 0.05 -28.46 15.60
C ASN A 28 -0.85 -27.23 15.77
N GLU A 29 -1.74 -27.26 16.77
CA GLU A 29 -2.66 -26.15 17.05
C GLU A 29 -1.93 -24.82 17.26
N ASP A 30 -0.79 -24.82 17.93
CA ASP A 30 0.07 -23.65 18.19
C ASP A 30 0.76 -23.09 16.91
N CYS A 31 0.63 -23.80 15.78
CA CYS A 31 1.17 -23.41 14.49
C CYS A 31 0.08 -22.95 13.53
N VAL A 32 -1.15 -22.74 13.99
CA VAL A 32 -2.26 -22.17 13.21
C VAL A 32 -2.50 -20.74 13.66
N PHE A 33 -2.19 -19.79 12.80
CA PHE A 33 -2.30 -18.36 13.05
C PHE A 33 -3.48 -17.76 12.29
N THR A 34 -4.13 -16.76 12.88
CA THR A 34 -5.23 -16.04 12.22
C THR A 34 -4.75 -14.71 11.70
N LEU A 35 -5.12 -14.40 10.46
CA LEU A 35 -4.84 -13.12 9.82
C LEU A 35 -6.16 -12.52 9.32
N PRO A 36 -6.90 -11.81 10.19
CA PRO A 36 -8.10 -11.10 9.79
C PRO A 36 -7.78 -9.93 8.86
N ASP A 37 -8.78 -9.45 8.14
CA ASP A 37 -8.63 -8.23 7.38
C ASP A 37 -8.33 -7.05 8.32
N VAL A 38 -7.33 -6.27 7.96
CA VAL A 38 -6.85 -5.14 8.76
C VAL A 38 -6.86 -3.87 7.91
N PRO A 39 -7.11 -2.70 8.51
CA PRO A 39 -7.10 -1.42 7.78
C PRO A 39 -5.76 -1.10 7.15
N SER A 40 -4.67 -1.60 7.75
CA SER A 40 -3.30 -1.31 7.32
C SER A 40 -2.45 -2.57 7.34
N ILE A 41 -1.77 -2.84 6.22
CA ILE A 41 -0.82 -3.94 6.11
C ILE A 41 0.38 -3.76 7.06
N TYR A 42 0.70 -2.53 7.45
CA TYR A 42 1.82 -2.22 8.36
C TYR A 42 1.55 -2.66 9.80
N ALA A 43 0.30 -2.95 10.16
CA ALA A 43 -0.07 -3.52 11.46
C ALA A 43 0.22 -5.03 11.55
N ILE A 44 0.30 -5.73 10.41
CA ILE A 44 0.44 -7.19 10.35
C ILE A 44 1.67 -7.71 11.11
N PRO A 45 2.89 -7.15 10.96
CA PRO A 45 4.06 -7.65 11.67
C PRO A 45 3.88 -7.64 13.20
N VAL A 46 3.29 -6.58 13.74
CA VAL A 46 3.02 -6.47 15.18
C VAL A 46 1.95 -7.46 15.63
N MET A 47 0.92 -7.67 14.80
CA MET A 47 -0.17 -8.60 15.09
C MET A 47 0.32 -10.06 15.06
N MET A 48 1.14 -10.43 14.08
CA MET A 48 1.70 -11.78 13.98
C MET A 48 2.68 -12.07 15.10
N ASN A 49 3.51 -11.10 15.50
CA ASN A 49 4.39 -11.24 16.66
C ASN A 49 3.60 -11.46 17.96
N LYS A 50 2.47 -10.75 18.15
CA LYS A 50 1.60 -10.96 19.33
C LYS A 50 1.03 -12.39 19.41
N GLN A 51 0.84 -13.04 18.27
CA GLN A 51 0.40 -14.44 18.21
C GLN A 51 1.57 -15.43 18.36
N GLY A 52 2.83 -14.99 18.31
CA GLY A 52 4.02 -15.82 18.43
C GLY A 52 4.50 -16.46 17.12
N LEU A 53 4.04 -15.98 15.96
CA LEU A 53 4.41 -16.55 14.65
C LEU A 53 5.94 -16.54 14.44
N ASP A 54 6.59 -15.45 14.73
CA ASP A 54 8.04 -15.29 14.60
C ASP A 54 8.81 -16.27 15.49
N GLN A 55 8.34 -16.48 16.71
CA GLN A 55 8.93 -17.46 17.62
C GLN A 55 8.79 -18.89 17.07
N GLN A 56 7.60 -19.26 16.58
CA GLN A 56 7.38 -20.59 15.98
C GLN A 56 8.25 -20.81 14.73
N ILE A 57 8.45 -19.78 13.91
CA ILE A 57 9.35 -19.87 12.74
C ILE A 57 10.79 -20.11 13.19
N VAL A 58 11.28 -19.33 14.15
CA VAL A 58 12.63 -19.44 14.68
C VAL A 58 12.90 -20.83 15.26
N GLU A 59 11.95 -21.36 16.05
CA GLU A 59 12.07 -22.69 16.65
C GLU A 59 12.07 -23.81 15.60
N LYS A 60 11.13 -23.76 14.66
CA LYS A 60 11.05 -24.80 13.60
C LYS A 60 12.25 -24.81 12.67
N LEU A 61 12.76 -23.64 12.33
CA LEU A 61 13.95 -23.50 11.47
C LEU A 61 15.25 -23.59 12.28
N LYS A 62 15.20 -23.75 13.61
CA LYS A 62 16.36 -23.81 14.51
C LYS A 62 17.32 -22.64 14.33
N LEU A 63 16.75 -21.44 14.13
CA LEU A 63 17.53 -20.23 13.91
C LEU A 63 18.03 -19.67 15.24
N LYS A 64 19.26 -19.12 15.20
CA LYS A 64 19.79 -18.31 16.30
C LYS A 64 19.62 -16.83 15.94
N CYS A 65 18.65 -16.18 16.56
CA CYS A 65 18.40 -14.75 16.31
C CYS A 65 18.03 -14.02 17.61
N SER A 66 18.20 -12.72 17.60
CA SER A 66 17.77 -11.84 18.70
C SER A 66 16.26 -11.63 18.67
N LYS A 67 15.73 -11.12 19.79
CA LYS A 67 14.30 -10.73 19.85
C LYS A 67 13.96 -9.70 18.75
N PRO A 68 12.76 -9.77 18.17
CA PRO A 68 12.35 -8.89 17.11
C PRO A 68 12.27 -7.42 17.57
N LYS A 69 12.71 -6.49 16.72
CA LYS A 69 12.63 -5.05 16.95
C LYS A 69 11.46 -4.49 16.13
N LEU A 70 10.31 -4.30 16.74
CA LEU A 70 9.08 -3.86 16.06
C LEU A 70 8.77 -2.37 16.23
N ASN A 71 9.71 -1.58 16.77
CA ASN A 71 9.46 -0.16 17.06
C ASN A 71 9.13 0.65 15.80
N ASP A 72 9.80 0.37 14.68
CA ASP A 72 9.54 1.07 13.42
C ASP A 72 8.16 0.74 12.86
N TRP A 73 7.73 -0.52 12.92
CA TRP A 73 6.38 -0.94 12.53
C TRP A 73 5.31 -0.25 13.40
N LYS A 74 5.51 -0.20 14.71
CA LYS A 74 4.60 0.51 15.63
C LYS A 74 4.57 2.01 15.33
N ARG A 75 5.71 2.60 14.96
CA ARG A 75 5.79 4.01 14.58
C ARG A 75 5.01 4.30 13.31
N VAL A 76 5.18 3.46 12.27
CA VAL A 76 4.46 3.62 11.00
C VAL A 76 2.96 3.53 11.21
N THR A 77 2.46 2.50 11.92
CA THR A 77 1.02 2.36 12.21
C THR A 77 0.47 3.54 13.02
N LYS A 78 1.26 4.08 13.94
CA LYS A 78 0.87 5.28 14.69
C LYS A 78 0.77 6.50 13.78
N LEU A 79 1.77 6.77 12.95
CA LEU A 79 1.77 7.89 12.00
C LEU A 79 0.60 7.81 11.03
N GLU A 80 0.30 6.61 10.53
CA GLU A 80 -0.86 6.37 9.67
C GLU A 80 -2.18 6.72 10.36
N SER A 81 -2.35 6.35 11.64
CA SER A 81 -3.54 6.73 12.42
C SER A 81 -3.61 8.21 12.79
N GLU A 82 -2.51 8.93 12.70
CA GLU A 82 -2.41 10.37 13.00
C GLU A 82 -2.57 11.26 11.75
N GLN A 83 -2.79 10.68 10.57
CA GLN A 83 -2.98 11.44 9.33
C GLN A 83 -4.16 12.41 9.46
N LYS A 84 -3.94 13.65 9.04
CA LYS A 84 -4.95 14.73 9.06
C LYS A 84 -4.96 15.43 7.72
N GLY A 85 -6.17 15.72 7.24
CA GLY A 85 -6.34 16.32 5.92
C GLY A 85 -6.19 15.31 4.78
N GLU A 86 -6.35 15.79 3.57
CA GLU A 86 -6.30 15.01 2.34
C GLU A 86 -5.46 15.76 1.32
N THR A 87 -4.62 15.03 0.59
CA THR A 87 -3.87 15.55 -0.57
C THR A 87 -4.26 14.73 -1.77
N LYS A 88 -4.78 15.38 -2.81
CA LYS A 88 -5.22 14.74 -4.04
C LYS A 88 -4.09 14.74 -5.07
N ILE A 89 -3.71 13.57 -5.54
CA ILE A 89 -2.71 13.40 -6.60
C ILE A 89 -3.38 12.84 -7.84
N ALA A 90 -3.36 13.61 -8.93
CA ALA A 90 -3.75 13.13 -10.24
C ALA A 90 -2.59 12.35 -10.88
N MET A 91 -2.74 11.05 -11.01
CA MET A 91 -1.78 10.20 -11.71
C MET A 91 -2.21 10.04 -13.16
N VAL A 92 -1.55 10.78 -14.06
CA VAL A 92 -1.88 10.80 -15.49
C VAL A 92 -0.98 9.80 -16.23
N GLY A 93 -1.55 8.65 -16.59
CA GLY A 93 -0.80 7.52 -17.14
C GLY A 93 -1.48 6.82 -18.30
N LYS A 94 -0.84 5.75 -18.77
CA LYS A 94 -1.30 4.91 -19.90
C LYS A 94 -2.04 3.66 -19.49
N TYR A 95 -1.80 3.17 -18.28
CA TYR A 95 -2.24 1.85 -17.81
C TYR A 95 -3.19 1.97 -16.62
N THR A 96 -4.10 2.93 -16.68
CA THR A 96 -5.02 3.27 -15.59
C THR A 96 -6.05 2.17 -15.30
N GLU A 97 -6.33 1.32 -16.28
CA GLU A 97 -7.24 0.16 -16.13
C GLU A 97 -6.56 -1.05 -15.46
N LEU A 98 -5.22 -1.10 -15.44
CA LEU A 98 -4.44 -2.18 -14.85
C LEU A 98 -3.99 -1.76 -13.43
N VAL A 99 -4.77 -2.13 -12.43
CA VAL A 99 -4.57 -1.73 -11.02
C VAL A 99 -3.12 -1.96 -10.52
N ASP A 100 -2.48 -3.03 -11.00
CA ASP A 100 -1.13 -3.40 -10.55
C ASP A 100 -0.01 -2.65 -11.28
N SER A 101 -0.29 -2.01 -12.40
CA SER A 101 0.76 -1.33 -13.22
C SER A 101 1.47 -0.21 -12.45
N TYR A 102 0.76 0.46 -11.56
CA TYR A 102 1.29 1.57 -10.77
C TYR A 102 1.39 1.26 -9.27
N LYS A 103 1.31 -0.02 -8.88
CA LYS A 103 1.29 -0.44 -7.48
C LYS A 103 2.43 0.18 -6.66
N SER A 104 3.67 0.07 -7.14
CA SER A 104 4.84 0.60 -6.42
C SER A 104 4.82 2.11 -6.28
N VAL A 105 4.32 2.83 -7.29
CA VAL A 105 4.19 4.30 -7.26
C VAL A 105 3.09 4.71 -6.28
N ASN A 106 1.95 4.01 -6.31
CA ASN A 106 0.86 4.23 -5.37
C ASN A 106 1.33 4.04 -3.93
N GLU A 107 2.03 2.94 -3.65
CA GLU A 107 2.59 2.68 -2.31
C GLU A 107 3.61 3.76 -1.89
N ALA A 108 4.45 4.23 -2.81
CA ALA A 108 5.40 5.29 -2.52
C ALA A 108 4.69 6.61 -2.13
N LEU A 109 3.60 6.96 -2.82
CA LEU A 109 2.77 8.12 -2.48
C LEU A 109 2.07 7.96 -1.12
N ILE A 110 1.55 6.76 -0.84
CA ILE A 110 0.96 6.44 0.47
C ILE A 110 2.00 6.57 1.58
N HIS A 111 3.21 6.03 1.39
CA HIS A 111 4.31 6.17 2.35
C HIS A 111 4.69 7.63 2.60
N ALA A 112 4.75 8.44 1.54
CA ALA A 112 4.99 9.88 1.66
C ALA A 112 3.87 10.55 2.47
N GLY A 113 2.62 10.18 2.24
CA GLY A 113 1.46 10.65 3.01
C GLY A 113 1.56 10.30 4.49
N ILE A 114 1.91 9.05 4.82
CA ILE A 114 2.11 8.62 6.21
C ILE A 114 3.20 9.47 6.88
N HIS A 115 4.32 9.69 6.19
CA HIS A 115 5.44 10.49 6.71
C HIS A 115 5.03 11.94 6.97
N ASN A 116 4.26 12.54 6.05
CA ASN A 116 3.78 13.91 6.12
C ASN A 116 2.46 14.07 6.90
N LYS A 117 1.93 12.98 7.47
CA LYS A 117 0.67 12.92 8.23
C LYS A 117 -0.55 13.43 7.44
N THR A 118 -0.58 13.22 6.15
CA THR A 118 -1.70 13.53 5.25
C THR A 118 -2.21 12.26 4.56
N ASN A 119 -3.52 12.18 4.35
CA ASN A 119 -4.12 11.10 3.57
C ASN A 119 -3.96 11.40 2.08
N VAL A 120 -3.24 10.56 1.36
CA VAL A 120 -3.04 10.74 -0.09
C VAL A 120 -4.14 10.02 -0.85
N LYS A 121 -4.91 10.78 -1.62
CA LYS A 121 -5.93 10.27 -2.53
C LYS A 121 -5.41 10.31 -3.95
N ILE A 122 -5.27 9.14 -4.56
CA ILE A 122 -4.72 9.01 -5.90
C ILE A 122 -5.86 8.81 -6.89
N GLU A 123 -5.98 9.73 -7.84
CA GLU A 123 -6.91 9.62 -8.96
C GLU A 123 -6.13 9.19 -10.21
N HIS A 124 -6.45 8.01 -10.75
CA HIS A 124 -5.84 7.51 -11.98
C HIS A 124 -6.59 8.05 -13.20
N ILE A 125 -5.90 8.79 -14.04
CA ILE A 125 -6.47 9.44 -15.23
C ILE A 125 -5.76 8.96 -16.48
N ASP A 126 -6.51 8.47 -17.47
CA ASP A 126 -5.93 8.11 -18.76
C ASP A 126 -5.44 9.36 -19.50
N SER A 127 -4.16 9.34 -19.85
CA SER A 127 -3.51 10.44 -20.57
C SER A 127 -4.16 10.76 -21.94
N GLU A 128 -4.82 9.79 -22.58
CA GLU A 128 -5.50 10.02 -23.86
C GLU A 128 -6.67 11.01 -23.74
N ARG A 129 -7.25 11.18 -22.56
CA ARG A 129 -8.28 12.18 -22.27
C ARG A 129 -7.79 13.60 -22.57
N PHE A 130 -6.49 13.82 -22.49
CA PHE A 130 -5.86 15.12 -22.68
C PHE A 130 -5.26 15.35 -24.08
N ASN A 131 -5.50 14.47 -25.03
CA ASN A 131 -5.00 14.61 -26.40
C ASN A 131 -5.43 15.90 -27.10
N LYS A 132 -6.55 16.50 -26.69
CA LYS A 132 -7.09 17.78 -27.19
C LYS A 132 -6.78 18.98 -26.29
N GLY A 133 -5.87 18.82 -25.34
CA GLY A 133 -5.55 19.79 -24.29
C GLY A 133 -6.24 19.48 -22.95
N VAL A 134 -5.76 20.13 -21.90
CA VAL A 134 -6.29 20.02 -20.54
C VAL A 134 -7.22 21.19 -20.29
N LYS A 135 -8.47 20.92 -19.87
CA LYS A 135 -9.44 21.98 -19.56
C LYS A 135 -9.55 22.26 -18.06
N ASN A 136 -9.41 21.24 -17.24
CA ASN A 136 -9.43 21.36 -15.79
C ASN A 136 -8.87 20.05 -15.15
N LEU A 137 -8.09 20.21 -14.09
CA LEU A 137 -7.55 19.11 -13.30
C LEU A 137 -7.57 19.51 -11.82
N GLU A 138 -8.57 19.01 -11.10
CA GLU A 138 -8.74 19.31 -9.67
C GLU A 138 -7.86 18.38 -8.83
N ALA A 139 -6.59 18.73 -8.65
CA ALA A 139 -5.66 18.00 -7.82
C ALA A 139 -4.63 18.95 -7.19
N ASP A 140 -4.13 18.60 -6.01
CA ASP A 140 -3.06 19.34 -5.33
C ASP A 140 -1.68 19.06 -5.93
N GLY A 141 -1.56 17.95 -6.66
CA GLY A 141 -0.35 17.57 -7.39
C GLY A 141 -0.64 16.65 -8.56
N ILE A 142 0.25 16.69 -9.55
CA ILE A 142 0.17 15.87 -10.76
C ILE A 142 1.40 14.97 -10.81
N LEU A 143 1.18 13.67 -11.03
CA LEU A 143 2.26 12.71 -11.27
C LEU A 143 2.06 12.05 -12.61
N ILE A 144 3.08 12.11 -13.45
CA ILE A 144 3.12 11.45 -14.75
C ILE A 144 4.15 10.32 -14.66
N PRO A 145 3.71 9.07 -14.51
CA PRO A 145 4.62 7.93 -14.41
C PRO A 145 5.24 7.62 -15.76
N GLY A 146 6.40 6.98 -15.76
CA GLY A 146 7.03 6.45 -16.95
C GLY A 146 6.16 5.44 -17.68
N GLY A 147 6.40 5.28 -18.98
CA GLY A 147 5.69 4.30 -19.81
C GLY A 147 6.36 4.13 -21.17
N PHE A 148 6.24 2.92 -21.73
CA PHE A 148 6.80 2.60 -23.04
C PHE A 148 5.82 2.88 -24.18
N GLY A 149 6.37 3.17 -25.39
CA GLY A 149 5.60 3.38 -26.62
C GLY A 149 4.93 4.75 -26.71
N ASN A 150 4.36 5.05 -27.87
CA ASN A 150 3.86 6.37 -28.24
C ASN A 150 2.42 6.66 -27.81
N ARG A 151 1.66 5.66 -27.35
CA ARG A 151 0.28 5.82 -26.89
C ARG A 151 0.25 6.83 -25.72
N GLY A 152 -0.69 7.75 -25.75
CA GLY A 152 -0.94 8.72 -24.67
C GLY A 152 0.16 9.78 -24.43
N VAL A 153 1.30 9.76 -25.16
CA VAL A 153 2.41 10.71 -24.98
C VAL A 153 1.95 12.15 -25.19
N LYS A 154 1.11 12.41 -26.20
CA LYS A 154 0.58 13.75 -26.47
C LYS A 154 -0.22 14.29 -25.28
N GLY A 155 -1.07 13.45 -24.67
CA GLY A 155 -1.83 13.84 -23.50
C GLY A 155 -0.94 14.12 -22.28
N MET A 156 0.09 13.29 -22.05
CA MET A 156 1.07 13.54 -20.98
C MET A 156 1.80 14.87 -21.17
N LEU A 157 2.24 15.19 -22.41
CA LEU A 157 2.88 16.46 -22.72
C LEU A 157 1.94 17.65 -22.47
N ASN A 158 0.66 17.54 -22.86
CA ASN A 158 -0.33 18.59 -22.63
C ASN A 158 -0.53 18.85 -21.13
N VAL A 159 -0.50 17.81 -20.29
CA VAL A 159 -0.59 17.95 -18.83
C VAL A 159 0.67 18.60 -18.25
N CYS A 160 1.86 18.24 -18.75
CA CYS A 160 3.10 18.89 -18.34
C CYS A 160 3.08 20.39 -18.65
N LEU A 161 2.60 20.77 -19.85
CA LEU A 161 2.52 22.17 -20.28
C LEU A 161 1.53 22.98 -19.42
N LEU A 162 0.44 22.37 -18.96
CA LEU A 162 -0.51 23.03 -18.07
C LEU A 162 0.20 23.50 -16.79
N TYR A 163 0.93 22.61 -16.14
CA TYR A 163 1.61 22.92 -14.88
C TYR A 163 2.70 24.00 -15.06
N THR A 164 3.46 23.95 -16.16
CA THR A 164 4.53 24.94 -16.43
C THR A 164 3.97 26.31 -16.77
N SER A 165 2.80 26.41 -17.40
CA SER A 165 2.14 27.68 -17.66
C SER A 165 1.59 28.31 -16.38
N ASP A 166 0.93 27.53 -15.52
CA ASP A 166 0.40 28.02 -14.26
C ASP A 166 1.52 28.48 -13.29
N ALA A 167 2.66 27.78 -13.27
CA ALA A 167 3.81 28.17 -12.46
C ALA A 167 4.49 29.46 -12.95
N ALA A 168 4.40 29.79 -14.24
CA ALA A 168 4.94 31.02 -14.82
C ALA A 168 4.08 32.25 -14.47
N ASP A 169 2.81 32.05 -14.16
CA ASP A 169 1.86 33.10 -13.80
C ASP A 169 1.78 33.35 -12.27
N ASP A 170 2.49 32.55 -11.45
CA ASP A 170 2.56 32.74 -10.00
C ASP A 170 3.49 33.90 -9.64
N PRO A 171 2.97 35.01 -9.08
CA PRO A 171 3.77 36.18 -8.73
C PRO A 171 4.77 35.96 -7.59
N ALA A 172 4.83 34.74 -7.01
CA ALA A 172 5.76 34.33 -5.96
C ALA A 172 6.96 33.50 -6.46
N SER A 173 7.08 33.24 -7.77
CA SER A 173 8.19 32.52 -8.38
C SER A 173 9.36 33.41 -8.80
#